data_14d22c954a026423681340103cd5635f
#
_entry.id   14d22c954a026423681340103cd5635f
#
_cell.length_a   1.000
_cell.length_b   1.000
_cell.length_c   1.000
_cell.angle_alpha   90.00
_cell.angle_beta   90.00
_cell.angle_gamma   90.00
#
_symmetry.space_group_name_H-M   'P 1'
#
loop_
_entity.id
_entity.type
_entity.pdbx_description
1 polymer ?
#
loop_
_entity_poly.entity_id
_entity_poly.type
_entity_poly.pdbx_seq_one_letter_code
_entity_poly.pdbx_strand_id
1 'polypeptide(L)'
;MPYIEGFVAAVPTANKEAYRKHAQEAGAYFKKLGATRLVECWGDDVPKGALTDFYKATQSKDDETPVFSWVEYPDKATRDAVNKKMSEDTSMANMEMPFDGKRMFWGGFEQIVNE
;
A
#
# COMPACT_ATOMS: atom_id res chain seq x y z
N MET A 1 -7.98 5.95 -18.86
CA MET A 1 -6.57 6.04 -18.44
C MET A 1 -6.39 5.36 -17.09
N PRO A 2 -5.51 4.38 -17.01
CA PRO A 2 -5.23 3.72 -15.73
C PRO A 2 -4.76 4.71 -14.68
N TYR A 3 -5.16 4.45 -13.46
CA TYR A 3 -4.83 5.31 -12.32
C TYR A 3 -4.20 4.45 -11.22
N ILE A 4 -3.14 4.95 -10.62
CA ILE A 4 -2.36 4.18 -9.64
C ILE A 4 -2.44 4.86 -8.28
N GLU A 5 -2.75 4.08 -7.25
CA GLU A 5 -2.61 4.55 -5.88
C GLU A 5 -1.39 3.87 -5.28
N GLY A 6 -0.33 4.63 -5.09
CA GLY A 6 0.92 4.12 -4.54
C GLY A 6 0.99 4.35 -3.04
N PHE A 7 1.60 3.42 -2.33
CA PHE A 7 1.81 3.59 -0.89
C PHE A 7 3.08 2.89 -0.43
N VAL A 8 3.61 3.40 0.67
CA VAL A 8 4.79 2.85 1.33
C VAL A 8 4.54 2.76 2.82
N ALA A 9 5.14 1.78 3.45
CA ALA A 9 4.99 1.56 4.89
C ALA A 9 6.19 0.82 5.44
N ALA A 10 6.39 0.88 6.75
CA ALA A 10 7.38 0.08 7.46
C ALA A 10 6.66 -1.08 8.14
N VAL A 11 7.13 -2.30 7.91
CA VAL A 11 6.52 -3.51 8.45
C VAL A 11 7.55 -4.24 9.29
N PRO A 12 7.23 -4.66 10.54
CA PRO A 12 8.16 -5.50 11.30
C PRO A 12 8.60 -6.70 10.45
N THR A 13 9.90 -6.89 10.32
CA THR A 13 10.45 -7.93 9.45
C THR A 13 9.91 -9.32 9.83
N ALA A 14 9.68 -9.56 11.11
CA ALA A 14 9.11 -10.81 11.59
C ALA A 14 7.66 -11.01 11.16
N ASN A 15 6.97 -9.98 10.70
CA ASN A 15 5.57 -10.03 10.30
C ASN A 15 5.38 -10.23 8.78
N LYS A 16 6.43 -10.63 8.07
CA LYS A 16 6.36 -10.76 6.60
C LYS A 16 5.18 -11.63 6.14
N GLU A 17 5.01 -12.80 6.73
CA GLU A 17 3.93 -13.72 6.33
C GLU A 17 2.55 -13.20 6.76
N ALA A 18 2.45 -12.60 7.95
CA ALA A 18 1.21 -11.96 8.39
C ALA A 18 0.83 -10.81 7.46
N TYR A 19 1.81 -10.03 7.01
CA TYR A 19 1.60 -8.94 6.06
C TYR A 19 1.14 -9.47 4.70
N ARG A 20 1.79 -10.54 4.21
CA ARG A 20 1.40 -11.19 2.94
C ARG A 20 -0.06 -11.62 2.97
N LYS A 21 -0.48 -12.26 4.05
CA LYS A 21 -1.86 -12.71 4.21
C LYS A 21 -2.83 -11.53 4.24
N HIS A 22 -2.49 -10.51 5.01
CA HIS A 22 -3.28 -9.28 5.09
C HIS A 22 -3.43 -8.62 3.71
N ALA A 23 -2.33 -8.53 2.96
CA ALA A 23 -2.32 -7.93 1.63
C ALA A 23 -3.15 -8.75 0.63
N GLN A 24 -3.11 -10.07 0.71
CA GLN A 24 -3.95 -10.93 -0.15
C GLN A 24 -5.43 -10.69 0.11
N GLU A 25 -5.82 -10.57 1.36
CA GLU A 25 -7.21 -10.29 1.75
C GLU A 25 -7.62 -8.88 1.30
N ALA A 26 -6.74 -7.90 1.49
CA ALA A 26 -6.97 -6.54 1.03
C ALA A 26 -7.10 -6.48 -0.49
N GLY A 27 -6.25 -7.19 -1.22
CA GLY A 27 -6.29 -7.25 -2.68
C GLY A 27 -7.62 -7.79 -3.19
N ALA A 28 -8.12 -8.86 -2.58
CA ALA A 28 -9.43 -9.43 -2.94
C ALA A 28 -10.55 -8.41 -2.70
N TYR A 29 -10.49 -7.68 -1.59
CA TYR A 29 -11.47 -6.65 -1.26
C TYR A 29 -11.42 -5.49 -2.25
N PHE A 30 -10.23 -4.96 -2.57
CA PHE A 30 -10.07 -3.91 -3.56
C PHE A 30 -10.63 -4.32 -4.92
N LYS A 31 -10.33 -5.53 -5.37
CA LYS A 31 -10.84 -6.04 -6.65
C LYS A 31 -12.35 -6.14 -6.68
N LYS A 32 -12.94 -6.59 -5.58
CA LYS A 32 -14.40 -6.67 -5.44
C LYS A 32 -15.05 -5.30 -5.59
N LEU A 33 -14.38 -4.23 -5.12
CA LEU A 33 -14.91 -2.87 -5.20
C LEU A 33 -14.64 -2.20 -6.54
N GLY A 34 -13.72 -2.69 -7.36
CA GLY A 34 -13.47 -2.13 -8.68
C GLY A 34 -12.02 -1.97 -9.10
N ALA A 35 -11.06 -2.27 -8.22
CA ALA A 35 -9.64 -2.21 -8.58
C ALA A 35 -9.29 -3.32 -9.58
N THR A 36 -8.31 -3.06 -10.44
CA THR A 36 -7.82 -4.03 -11.41
C THR A 36 -6.86 -5.02 -10.76
N ARG A 37 -5.95 -4.54 -9.92
CA ARG A 37 -5.05 -5.40 -9.15
C ARG A 37 -4.37 -4.63 -8.02
N LEU A 38 -3.82 -5.40 -7.06
CA LEU A 38 -2.94 -4.90 -6.02
C LEU A 38 -1.60 -5.58 -6.17
N VAL A 39 -0.51 -4.82 -6.08
CA VAL A 39 0.86 -5.34 -6.08
C VAL A 39 1.55 -4.88 -4.81
N GLU A 40 2.14 -5.84 -4.09
CA GLU A 40 2.87 -5.58 -2.85
C GLU A 40 4.29 -6.05 -2.99
N CYS A 41 5.26 -5.17 -2.71
CA CYS A 41 6.68 -5.48 -2.84
C CYS A 41 7.40 -5.30 -1.51
N TRP A 42 8.15 -6.32 -1.13
CA TRP A 42 8.90 -6.37 0.12
C TRP A 42 10.33 -5.89 -0.12
N GLY A 43 10.82 -4.97 0.72
CA GLY A 43 12.17 -4.43 0.59
C GLY A 43 13.23 -5.53 0.63
N ASP A 44 14.09 -5.56 -0.39
CA ASP A 44 15.14 -6.57 -0.52
C ASP A 44 16.52 -5.92 -0.67
N ASP A 45 16.65 -5.04 -1.66
CA ASP A 45 17.90 -4.31 -1.91
C ASP A 45 17.57 -2.82 -1.93
N VAL A 46 17.49 -2.25 -0.74
CA VAL A 46 17.06 -0.85 -0.58
C VAL A 46 18.23 -0.05 0.01
N PRO A 47 18.86 0.81 -0.82
CA PRO A 47 20.00 1.58 -0.34
C PRO A 47 19.58 2.72 0.56
N LYS A 48 20.48 3.07 1.49
CA LYS A 48 20.31 4.25 2.32
C LYS A 48 20.81 5.48 1.58
N GLY A 49 20.10 6.58 1.72
CA GLY A 49 20.45 7.84 1.06
C GLY A 49 20.88 8.92 2.05
N ALA A 50 21.54 9.97 1.53
CA ALA A 50 21.97 11.09 2.34
C ALA A 50 20.81 11.99 2.77
N LEU A 51 19.95 12.37 1.82
CA LEU A 51 18.83 13.27 2.09
C LEU A 51 17.58 12.50 2.52
N THR A 52 17.24 11.47 1.77
CA THR A 52 16.12 10.60 2.11
C THR A 52 16.32 9.22 1.50
N ASP A 53 15.53 8.27 1.94
CA ASP A 53 15.48 6.90 1.44
C ASP A 53 14.17 6.29 1.91
N PHE A 54 13.90 5.05 1.53
CA PHE A 54 12.67 4.38 1.96
C PHE A 54 12.59 4.22 3.49
N TYR A 55 13.73 4.02 4.16
CA TYR A 55 13.74 3.87 5.62
C TYR A 55 13.36 5.17 6.32
N LYS A 56 13.94 6.29 5.89
CA LYS A 56 13.64 7.61 6.46
C LYS A 56 12.21 8.03 6.16
N ALA A 57 11.75 7.81 4.92
CA ALA A 57 10.42 8.20 4.49
C ALA A 57 9.33 7.45 5.26
N THR A 58 9.55 6.17 5.56
CA THR A 58 8.60 5.36 6.31
C THR A 58 8.84 5.38 7.81
N GLN A 59 9.88 6.09 8.27
CA GLN A 59 10.31 6.12 9.67
C GLN A 59 10.54 4.70 10.21
N SER A 60 11.19 3.86 9.38
CA SER A 60 11.45 2.46 9.73
C SER A 60 12.38 2.34 10.94
N LYS A 61 12.01 1.45 11.83
CA LYS A 61 12.87 1.01 12.93
C LYS A 61 13.84 -0.06 12.42
N ASP A 62 14.88 -0.35 13.21
CA ASP A 62 15.92 -1.31 12.81
C ASP A 62 15.41 -2.71 12.50
N ASP A 63 14.31 -3.12 13.15
CA ASP A 63 13.68 -4.42 12.95
C ASP A 63 12.54 -4.41 11.93
N GLU A 64 12.43 -3.34 11.16
CA GLU A 64 11.37 -3.19 10.17
C GLU A 64 11.92 -3.17 8.75
N THR A 65 11.08 -3.58 7.81
CA THR A 65 11.38 -3.60 6.38
C THR A 65 10.41 -2.66 5.66
N PRO A 66 10.89 -1.77 4.78
CA PRO A 66 9.99 -0.95 3.99
C PRO A 66 9.30 -1.78 2.91
N VAL A 67 8.03 -1.46 2.65
CA VAL A 67 7.27 -2.05 1.55
C VAL A 67 6.89 -0.96 0.57
N PHE A 68 6.88 -1.31 -0.71
CA PHE A 68 6.50 -0.45 -1.83
C PHE A 68 5.37 -1.13 -2.57
N SER A 69 4.23 -0.46 -2.68
CA SER A 69 3.02 -1.14 -3.13
C SER A 69 2.13 -0.19 -3.93
N TRP A 70 1.24 -0.76 -4.72
CA TRP A 70 0.27 0.05 -5.44
C TRP A 70 -0.99 -0.74 -5.78
N VAL A 71 -2.08 0.03 -5.94
CA VAL A 71 -3.35 -0.49 -6.43
C VAL A 71 -3.60 0.13 -7.81
N GLU A 72 -4.00 -0.69 -8.78
CA GLU A 72 -4.32 -0.24 -10.12
C GLU A 72 -5.82 -0.16 -10.32
N TYR A 73 -6.26 0.96 -10.90
CA TYR A 73 -7.64 1.22 -11.22
C TYR A 73 -7.79 1.52 -12.71
N PRO A 74 -8.94 1.23 -13.31
CA PRO A 74 -9.16 1.59 -14.72
C PRO A 74 -9.14 3.10 -14.95
N ASP A 75 -9.56 3.87 -13.95
CA ASP A 75 -9.58 5.34 -14.01
C ASP A 75 -9.66 5.94 -12.60
N LYS A 76 -9.50 7.25 -12.53
CA LYS A 76 -9.58 7.99 -11.28
C LYS A 76 -10.96 7.93 -10.63
N ALA A 77 -12.02 7.98 -11.44
CA ALA A 77 -13.39 7.96 -10.94
C ALA A 77 -13.68 6.66 -10.18
N THR A 78 -13.18 5.53 -10.69
CA THR A 78 -13.30 4.24 -10.02
C THR A 78 -12.53 4.24 -8.70
N ARG A 79 -11.30 4.76 -8.71
CA ARG A 79 -10.48 4.88 -7.50
C ARG A 79 -11.19 5.71 -6.43
N ASP A 80 -11.75 6.84 -6.82
CA ASP A 80 -12.46 7.72 -5.89
C ASP A 80 -13.68 7.03 -5.30
N ALA A 81 -14.42 6.29 -6.12
CA ALA A 81 -15.57 5.51 -5.66
C ALA A 81 -15.19 4.41 -4.69
N VAL A 82 -14.08 3.72 -4.96
CA VAL A 82 -13.55 2.66 -4.07
C VAL A 82 -13.14 3.25 -2.72
N ASN A 83 -12.39 4.34 -2.74
CA ASN A 83 -11.95 5.01 -1.51
C ASN A 83 -13.14 5.49 -0.67
N LYS A 84 -14.18 5.99 -1.32
CA LYS A 84 -15.40 6.40 -0.64
C LYS A 84 -16.09 5.21 0.04
N LYS A 85 -16.24 4.10 -0.67
CA LYS A 85 -16.84 2.89 -0.10
C LYS A 85 -16.04 2.37 1.09
N MET A 86 -14.71 2.40 0.99
CA MET A 86 -13.85 1.96 2.08
C MET A 86 -13.98 2.86 3.31
N SER A 87 -14.07 4.17 3.12
CA SER A 87 -14.23 5.10 4.23
C SER A 87 -15.58 4.95 4.95
N GLU A 88 -16.59 4.44 4.24
CA GLU A 88 -17.92 4.18 4.78
C GLU A 88 -18.05 2.79 5.41
N ASP A 89 -17.08 1.90 5.18
CA ASP A 89 -17.13 0.52 5.67
C ASP A 89 -16.58 0.45 7.10
N THR A 90 -17.50 0.40 8.05
CA THR A 90 -17.15 0.34 9.47
C THR A 90 -16.54 -0.99 9.90
N SER A 91 -16.70 -2.05 9.10
CA SER A 91 -16.11 -3.35 9.42
C SER A 91 -14.58 -3.32 9.38
N MET A 92 -14.00 -2.35 8.66
CA MET A 92 -12.55 -2.16 8.55
C MET A 92 -11.98 -1.34 9.71
N ALA A 93 -12.82 -0.62 10.45
CA ALA A 93 -12.36 0.35 11.46
C ALA A 93 -11.61 -0.28 12.63
N ASN A 94 -11.91 -1.53 12.96
CA ASN A 94 -11.30 -2.25 14.08
C ASN A 94 -10.36 -3.37 13.61
N MET A 95 -9.97 -3.36 12.35
CA MET A 95 -9.07 -4.38 11.82
C MET A 95 -7.67 -4.18 12.41
N GLU A 96 -7.13 -5.23 13.01
CA GLU A 96 -5.75 -5.22 13.49
C GLU A 96 -4.81 -5.40 12.30
N MET A 97 -3.88 -4.47 12.16
CA MET A 97 -2.92 -4.48 11.05
C MET A 97 -1.57 -5.04 11.52
N PRO A 98 -0.86 -5.82 10.69
CA PRO A 98 0.45 -6.36 11.05
C PRO A 98 1.57 -5.31 10.98
N PHE A 99 1.24 -4.04 10.92
CA PHE A 99 2.18 -2.91 10.87
C PHE A 99 1.52 -1.65 11.41
N ASP A 100 2.34 -0.61 11.67
CA ASP A 100 1.84 0.67 12.15
C ASP A 100 1.29 1.50 10.98
N GLY A 101 -0.02 1.52 10.83
CA GLY A 101 -0.69 2.26 9.77
C GLY A 101 -0.49 3.77 9.84
N LYS A 102 -0.09 4.31 11.00
CA LYS A 102 0.12 5.76 11.15
C LYS A 102 1.34 6.26 10.39
N ARG A 103 2.30 5.37 10.12
CA ARG A 103 3.52 5.70 9.35
C ARG A 103 3.39 5.37 7.88
N MET A 104 2.29 4.76 7.47
CA MET A 104 1.99 4.53 6.06
C MET A 104 1.54 5.83 5.41
N PHE A 105 2.03 6.10 4.22
CA PHE A 105 1.52 7.21 3.43
C PHE A 105 1.25 6.77 2.00
N TRP A 106 0.35 7.50 1.33
CA TRP A 106 -0.15 7.07 0.04
C TRP A 106 -0.56 8.28 -0.79
N GLY A 107 -0.74 8.05 -2.08
CA GLY A 107 -1.21 9.09 -2.98
C GLY A 107 -1.68 8.51 -4.29
N GLY A 108 -2.48 9.28 -5.01
CA GLY A 108 -2.97 8.91 -6.34
C GLY A 108 -2.09 9.50 -7.42
N PHE A 109 -1.79 8.69 -8.44
CA PHE A 109 -0.88 9.07 -9.50
C PHE A 109 -1.48 8.77 -10.86
N GLU A 110 -1.39 9.74 -11.75
CA GLU A 110 -1.77 9.58 -13.14
C GLU A 110 -0.67 8.83 -13.88
N GLN A 111 -1.02 7.76 -14.57
CA GLN A 111 -0.04 6.99 -15.36
C GLN A 111 0.24 7.73 -16.66
N ILE A 112 1.47 8.16 -16.86
CA ILE A 112 1.86 8.93 -18.05
C ILE A 112 2.70 8.13 -19.04
N VAL A 113 3.25 6.99 -18.62
CA VAL A 113 4.00 6.07 -19.49
C VAL A 113 3.66 4.64 -19.08
N ASN A 114 3.35 3.82 -20.06
CA ASN A 114 3.13 2.39 -19.88
C ASN A 114 3.60 1.69 -21.15
N GLU A 115 4.89 1.37 -21.20
CA GLU A 115 5.53 0.72 -22.36
C GLU A 115 5.67 -0.79 -22.18
#